data_9b58c980a7f30708062e4997af663996
#
_entry.id   9b58c980a7f30708062e4997af663996
#
_cell.length_a   1.000
_cell.length_b   1.000
_cell.length_c   1.000
_cell.angle_alpha   90.00
_cell.angle_beta   90.00
_cell.angle_gamma   90.00
#
_symmetry.space_group_name_H-M   'P 1'
#
loop_
_entity.id
_entity.type
_entity.pdbx_description
1 polymer ?
#
loop_
_entity_poly.entity_id
_entity_poly.type
_entity_poly.pdbx_seq_one_letter_code
_entity_poly.pdbx_strand_id
1 'polypeptide(L)'
;SRHSITPFRLTFNVLRNPTAAFDTLRAENPALYVSLRDQFIPAMEYTYTYDNASVRGKRNPIWWQTTVASAGNLTSAVYRIFGKPFSEEGKKLFGVPFAQFLKLNSEFRYHYRIDKNQMIASRIAGGVIWSYGNATTAPYTEQFYIGGANSVRAFSARSIGPGGYPPETDRKYTYIN
;
A
#
# COMPACT_ATOMS: atom_id res chain seq x y z
N SER A 1 -24.64 2.57 1.82
CA SER A 1 -23.27 3.07 2.05
C SER A 1 -22.80 2.73 3.45
N ARG A 2 -21.52 2.47 3.59
CA ARG A 2 -20.86 2.16 4.85
C ARG A 2 -19.60 3.00 5.00
N HIS A 3 -19.37 3.51 6.20
CA HIS A 3 -18.17 4.22 6.57
C HIS A 3 -17.40 3.40 7.61
N SER A 4 -16.11 3.25 7.44
CA SER A 4 -15.22 2.58 8.38
C SER A 4 -14.05 3.49 8.68
N ILE A 5 -13.78 3.72 9.96
CA ILE A 5 -12.65 4.52 10.42
C ILE A 5 -11.78 3.62 11.26
N THR A 6 -10.51 3.53 10.90
CA THR A 6 -9.47 2.94 11.71
C THR A 6 -8.60 4.07 12.26
N PRO A 7 -8.87 4.55 13.47
CA PRO A 7 -8.21 5.76 13.98
C PRO A 7 -6.74 5.55 14.24
N PHE A 8 -6.32 4.31 14.45
CA PHE A 8 -4.94 3.99 14.76
C PHE A 8 -4.55 2.59 14.30
N ARG A 9 -3.62 2.53 13.34
CA ARG A 9 -2.96 1.30 12.90
C ARG A 9 -1.47 1.46 13.06
N LEU A 10 -0.85 0.61 13.87
CA LEU A 10 0.60 0.63 14.10
C LEU A 10 1.22 -0.58 13.43
N THR A 11 2.18 -0.34 12.57
CA THR A 11 3.03 -1.38 12.00
C THR A 11 4.47 -1.08 12.40
N PHE A 12 5.10 -2.04 13.05
CA PHE A 12 6.45 -1.92 13.55
C PHE A 12 7.30 -3.06 13.00
N ASN A 13 8.23 -2.72 12.13
CA ASN A 13 9.19 -3.64 11.53
C ASN A 13 10.59 -3.29 12.05
N VAL A 14 11.21 -4.20 12.77
CA VAL A 14 12.60 -4.08 13.21
C VAL A 14 13.30 -5.40 13.02
N LEU A 15 14.43 -5.33 12.34
CA LEU A 15 15.32 -6.47 12.16
C LEU A 15 16.22 -6.59 13.39
N ARG A 16 16.09 -7.71 14.13
CA ARG A 16 16.93 -7.99 15.29
C ARG A 16 17.95 -9.07 14.96
N ASN A 17 19.21 -8.82 15.30
CA ASN A 17 20.32 -9.77 15.21
C ASN A 17 20.43 -10.47 13.83
N PRO A 18 20.66 -9.73 12.73
CA PRO A 18 20.90 -10.35 11.44
C PRO A 18 22.18 -11.20 11.48
N THR A 19 22.16 -12.36 10.82
CA THR A 19 23.36 -13.19 10.64
C THR A 19 24.21 -12.58 9.53
N ALA A 20 25.53 -12.73 9.57
CA ALA A 20 26.45 -12.24 8.54
C ALA A 20 26.09 -12.71 7.12
N ALA A 21 25.64 -13.95 6.97
CA ALA A 21 25.13 -14.50 5.70
C ALA A 21 23.86 -13.75 5.22
N PHE A 22 23.02 -13.29 6.14
CA PHE A 22 21.83 -12.51 5.82
C PHE A 22 22.17 -11.09 5.36
N ASP A 23 23.19 -10.47 5.95
CA ASP A 23 23.65 -9.14 5.54
C ASP A 23 24.26 -9.16 4.13
N THR A 24 24.92 -10.27 3.74
CA THR A 24 25.40 -10.48 2.37
C THR A 24 24.24 -10.60 1.38
N LEU A 25 23.25 -11.43 1.69
CA LEU A 25 22.03 -11.58 0.86
C LEU A 25 21.26 -10.28 0.73
N ARG A 26 21.22 -9.48 1.79
CA ARG A 26 20.58 -8.16 1.81
C ARG A 26 21.33 -7.15 0.94
N ALA A 27 22.65 -7.18 0.93
CA ALA A 27 23.49 -6.35 0.08
C ALA A 27 23.36 -6.71 -1.41
N GLU A 28 23.24 -8.00 -1.71
CA GLU A 28 23.06 -8.52 -3.07
C GLU A 28 21.64 -8.30 -3.61
N ASN A 29 20.63 -8.17 -2.73
CA ASN A 29 19.23 -8.05 -3.12
C ASN A 29 18.59 -6.76 -2.59
N PRO A 30 18.58 -5.66 -3.39
CA PRO A 30 17.98 -4.38 -2.98
C PRO A 30 16.50 -4.45 -2.62
N ALA A 31 15.72 -5.34 -3.25
CA ALA A 31 14.32 -5.54 -2.91
C ALA A 31 14.15 -6.09 -1.50
N LEU A 32 15.01 -7.04 -1.11
CA LEU A 32 15.06 -7.58 0.24
C LEU A 32 15.49 -6.50 1.25
N TYR A 33 16.48 -5.69 0.89
CA TYR A 33 16.93 -4.56 1.70
C TYR A 33 15.78 -3.59 2.03
N VAL A 34 15.00 -3.20 1.04
CA VAL A 34 13.88 -2.26 1.22
C VAL A 34 12.72 -2.91 1.99
N SER A 35 12.43 -4.20 1.75
CA SER A 35 11.34 -4.92 2.41
C SER A 35 11.58 -5.12 3.92
N LEU A 36 12.85 -5.22 4.32
CA LEU A 36 13.26 -5.49 5.70
C LEU A 36 13.82 -4.25 6.42
N ARG A 37 13.59 -3.08 5.85
CA ARG A 37 14.01 -1.83 6.47
C ARG A 37 13.27 -1.61 7.78
N ASP A 38 14.02 -1.18 8.81
CA ASP A 38 13.41 -0.78 10.07
C ASP A 38 12.47 0.40 9.84
N GLN A 39 11.20 0.21 10.13
CA GLN A 39 10.18 1.21 9.90
C GLN A 39 9.07 1.13 10.94
N PHE A 40 8.63 2.29 11.36
CA PHE A 40 7.42 2.47 12.16
C PHE A 40 6.36 3.19 11.32
N ILE A 41 5.17 2.62 11.21
CA ILE A 41 4.09 3.16 10.38
C ILE A 41 2.88 3.43 11.28
N PRO A 42 2.79 4.64 11.86
CA PRO A 42 1.60 5.09 12.57
C PRO A 42 0.59 5.62 11.55
N ALA A 43 -0.39 4.83 11.19
CA ALA A 43 -1.36 5.17 10.14
C ALA A 43 -2.77 5.34 10.71
N MET A 44 -3.53 6.23 10.08
CA MET A 44 -4.97 6.38 10.21
C MET A 44 -5.60 6.03 8.87
N GLU A 45 -6.74 5.36 8.89
CA GLU A 45 -7.40 4.91 7.66
C GLU A 45 -8.89 5.21 7.71
N TYR A 46 -9.40 5.75 6.61
CA TYR A 46 -10.83 5.93 6.37
C TYR A 46 -11.23 5.20 5.10
N THR A 47 -12.24 4.35 5.20
CA THR A 47 -12.79 3.60 4.09
C THR A 47 -14.26 3.93 3.91
N TYR A 48 -14.60 4.38 2.72
CA TYR A 48 -15.98 4.51 2.25
C TYR A 48 -16.33 3.35 1.34
N THR A 49 -17.44 2.69 1.60
CA THR A 49 -17.95 1.61 0.75
C THR A 49 -19.41 1.90 0.37
N TYR A 50 -19.65 1.92 -0.92
CA TYR A 50 -20.99 1.92 -1.50
C TYR A 50 -21.29 0.56 -2.10
N ASP A 51 -22.36 -0.06 -1.69
CA ASP A 51 -22.82 -1.34 -2.20
C ASP A 51 -24.34 -1.29 -2.34
N ASN A 52 -24.83 -1.53 -3.52
CA ASN A 52 -26.26 -1.63 -3.80
C ASN A 52 -26.70 -3.05 -4.21
N ALA A 53 -25.82 -4.04 -4.16
CA ALA A 53 -26.12 -5.43 -4.51
C ALA A 53 -27.20 -6.04 -3.62
N SER A 54 -27.28 -5.61 -2.36
CA SER A 54 -28.26 -6.05 -1.38
C SER A 54 -29.66 -5.43 -1.58
N VAL A 55 -29.79 -4.42 -2.44
CA VAL A 55 -31.07 -3.78 -2.72
C VAL A 55 -31.92 -4.70 -3.61
N ARG A 56 -33.02 -5.20 -3.05
CA ARG A 56 -33.95 -6.09 -3.74
C ARG A 56 -34.41 -5.49 -5.08
N GLY A 57 -34.27 -6.26 -6.16
CA GLY A 57 -34.68 -5.83 -7.52
C GLY A 57 -33.62 -5.07 -8.33
N LYS A 58 -32.44 -4.82 -7.82
CA LYS A 58 -31.35 -4.24 -8.62
C LYS A 58 -30.83 -5.29 -9.64
N ARG A 59 -31.07 -4.98 -10.92
CA ARG A 59 -30.61 -5.82 -12.03
C ARG A 59 -29.09 -5.72 -12.22
N ASN A 60 -28.53 -4.51 -12.01
CA ASN A 60 -27.13 -4.19 -12.25
C ASN A 60 -26.50 -3.63 -10.96
N PRO A 61 -25.97 -4.49 -10.09
CA PRO A 61 -25.34 -4.03 -8.85
C PRO A 61 -24.01 -3.31 -9.10
N ILE A 62 -23.80 -2.29 -8.28
CA ILE A 62 -22.58 -1.49 -8.22
C ILE A 62 -21.97 -1.67 -6.84
N TRP A 63 -20.68 -1.89 -6.81
CA TRP A 63 -19.88 -1.82 -5.61
C TRP A 63 -18.71 -0.85 -5.83
N TRP A 64 -18.54 0.07 -4.91
CA TRP A 64 -17.46 1.06 -4.95
C TRP A 64 -16.87 1.24 -3.57
N GLN A 65 -15.56 1.11 -3.48
CA GLN A 65 -14.82 1.33 -2.26
C GLN A 65 -13.68 2.32 -2.51
N THR A 66 -13.55 3.28 -1.61
CA THR A 66 -12.41 4.21 -1.59
C THR A 66 -11.82 4.24 -0.20
N THR A 67 -10.52 4.04 -0.12
CA THR A 67 -9.75 4.06 1.12
C THR A 67 -8.71 5.17 1.05
N VAL A 68 -8.70 6.00 2.07
CA VAL A 68 -7.67 7.01 2.29
C VAL A 68 -6.90 6.63 3.54
N ALA A 69 -5.58 6.46 3.41
CA ALA A 69 -4.71 6.20 4.55
C ALA A 69 -3.67 7.32 4.68
N SER A 70 -3.49 7.81 5.88
CA SER A 70 -2.54 8.85 6.24
C SER A 70 -1.61 8.31 7.32
N ALA A 71 -0.30 8.26 7.04
CA ALA A 71 0.69 7.77 7.99
C ALA A 71 1.66 8.88 8.39
N GLY A 72 2.09 8.87 9.65
CA GLY A 72 3.11 9.76 10.20
C GLY A 72 2.71 11.23 10.33
N ASN A 73 1.56 11.65 9.81
CA ASN A 73 1.16 13.05 9.82
C ASN A 73 0.82 13.53 11.23
N LEU A 74 0.09 12.73 12.01
CA LEU A 74 -0.20 13.06 13.41
C LEU A 74 1.08 13.14 14.22
N THR A 75 2.00 12.20 14.02
CA THR A 75 3.32 12.20 14.67
C THR A 75 4.13 13.45 14.31
N SER A 76 4.17 13.80 13.02
CA SER A 76 4.86 15.02 12.56
C SER A 76 4.21 16.31 13.11
N ALA A 77 2.88 16.32 13.26
CA ALA A 77 2.17 17.44 13.88
C ALA A 77 2.57 17.60 15.37
N VAL A 78 2.68 16.50 16.10
CA VAL A 78 3.17 16.53 17.49
C VAL A 78 4.60 17.07 17.55
N TYR A 79 5.50 16.60 16.67
CA TYR A 79 6.87 17.11 16.59
C TYR A 79 6.92 18.61 16.29
N ARG A 80 5.99 19.13 15.50
CA ARG A 80 5.89 20.57 15.21
C ARG A 80 5.55 21.40 16.45
N ILE A 81 4.73 20.87 17.36
CA ILE A 81 4.44 21.52 18.65
C ILE A 81 5.71 21.65 19.49
N PHE A 82 6.63 20.70 19.36
CA PHE A 82 7.94 20.74 20.05
C PHE A 82 9.04 21.48 19.24
N GLY A 83 8.67 22.31 18.27
CA GLY A 83 9.60 23.19 17.53
C GLY A 83 10.35 22.54 16.37
N LYS A 84 10.01 21.28 15.97
CA LYS A 84 10.61 20.66 14.79
C LYS A 84 9.73 20.86 13.56
N PRO A 85 10.29 21.17 12.37
CA PRO A 85 9.53 21.31 11.14
C PRO A 85 8.72 20.06 10.79
N PHE A 86 7.51 20.23 10.23
CA PHE A 86 6.63 19.12 9.85
C PHE A 86 7.27 18.19 8.81
N SER A 87 8.01 18.76 7.85
CA SER A 87 8.63 18.05 6.74
C SER A 87 10.12 17.75 6.94
N GLU A 88 10.65 17.85 8.17
CA GLU A 88 12.04 17.53 8.45
C GLU A 88 12.26 16.01 8.36
N GLU A 89 13.35 15.62 7.71
CA GLU A 89 13.80 14.23 7.63
C GLU A 89 14.52 13.79 8.91
N GLY A 90 14.59 12.47 9.13
CA GLY A 90 15.36 11.88 10.23
C GLY A 90 14.67 11.86 11.58
N LYS A 91 13.38 12.22 11.67
CA LYS A 91 12.60 12.07 12.90
C LYS A 91 12.41 10.59 13.23
N LYS A 92 12.65 10.25 14.49
CA LYS A 92 12.51 8.88 15.00
C LYS A 92 11.44 8.83 16.08
N LEU A 93 10.64 7.79 16.09
CA LEU A 93 9.74 7.45 17.17
C LEU A 93 10.16 6.10 17.76
N PHE A 94 10.38 6.04 19.08
CA PHE A 94 10.96 4.87 19.76
C PHE A 94 12.32 4.41 19.17
N GLY A 95 13.14 5.36 18.69
CA GLY A 95 14.45 5.06 18.10
C GLY A 95 14.41 4.61 16.63
N VAL A 96 13.24 4.43 16.04
CA VAL A 96 13.03 3.96 14.66
C VAL A 96 12.46 5.09 13.81
N PRO A 97 12.95 5.28 12.56
CA PRO A 97 12.36 6.25 11.65
C PRO A 97 10.92 5.87 11.32
N PHE A 98 10.02 6.82 11.36
CA PHE A 98 8.63 6.58 10.99
C PHE A 98 8.33 7.01 9.56
N ALA A 99 7.47 6.24 8.89
CA ALA A 99 7.01 6.55 7.55
C ALA A 99 5.99 7.70 7.57
N GLN A 100 6.11 8.60 6.59
CA GLN A 100 5.16 9.69 6.38
C GLN A 100 4.67 9.67 4.94
N PHE A 101 3.38 9.36 4.74
CA PHE A 101 2.77 9.28 3.41
C PHE A 101 1.26 9.51 3.46
N LEU A 102 0.71 9.81 2.30
CA LEU A 102 -0.73 9.77 2.01
C LEU A 102 -0.97 8.71 0.93
N LYS A 103 -1.91 7.81 1.16
CA LYS A 103 -2.30 6.75 0.23
C LYS A 103 -3.77 6.86 -0.08
N LEU A 104 -4.10 6.85 -1.36
CA LEU A 104 -5.46 6.75 -1.87
C LEU A 104 -5.58 5.47 -2.68
N ASN A 105 -6.60 4.69 -2.40
CA ASN A 105 -6.96 3.50 -3.16
C ASN A 105 -8.45 3.54 -3.48
N SER A 106 -8.82 3.26 -4.73
CA SER A 106 -10.21 3.19 -5.14
C SER A 106 -10.45 1.98 -6.02
N GLU A 107 -11.53 1.29 -5.76
CA GLU A 107 -11.96 0.11 -6.51
C GLU A 107 -13.44 0.23 -6.83
N PHE A 108 -13.77 0.04 -8.10
CA PHE A 108 -15.12 0.07 -8.63
C PHE A 108 -15.44 -1.26 -9.30
N ARG A 109 -16.58 -1.86 -8.96
CA ARG A 109 -17.10 -3.08 -9.57
C ARG A 109 -18.49 -2.83 -10.10
N TYR A 110 -18.73 -3.23 -11.33
CA TYR A 110 -20.01 -3.13 -11.98
C TYR A 110 -20.40 -4.48 -12.58
N HIS A 111 -21.61 -4.90 -12.30
CA HIS A 111 -22.19 -6.12 -12.87
C HIS A 111 -23.35 -5.74 -13.79
N TYR A 112 -23.21 -6.07 -15.05
CA TYR A 112 -24.29 -5.88 -16.05
C TYR A 112 -24.91 -7.22 -16.39
N ARG A 113 -26.17 -7.39 -16.00
CA ARG A 113 -26.93 -8.60 -16.30
C ARG A 113 -27.62 -8.45 -17.65
N ILE A 114 -27.18 -9.23 -18.64
CA ILE A 114 -27.76 -9.28 -19.97
C ILE A 114 -29.07 -10.07 -19.88
N ASP A 115 -28.99 -11.28 -19.32
CA ASP A 115 -30.11 -12.21 -19.19
C ASP A 115 -30.03 -13.00 -17.88
N LYS A 116 -30.97 -13.95 -17.65
CA LYS A 116 -30.98 -14.80 -16.45
C LYS A 116 -29.69 -15.63 -16.29
N ASN A 117 -29.08 -16.00 -17.43
CA ASN A 117 -27.93 -16.89 -17.50
C ASN A 117 -26.61 -16.18 -17.88
N GLN A 118 -26.65 -14.87 -18.20
CA GLN A 118 -25.50 -14.13 -18.71
C GLN A 118 -25.30 -12.84 -17.93
N MET A 119 -24.07 -12.61 -17.49
CA MET A 119 -23.66 -11.40 -16.76
C MET A 119 -22.24 -10.99 -17.16
N ILE A 120 -22.05 -9.72 -17.40
CA ILE A 120 -20.74 -9.10 -17.56
C ILE A 120 -20.35 -8.51 -16.20
N ALA A 121 -19.21 -8.93 -15.67
CA ALA A 121 -18.61 -8.37 -14.46
C ALA A 121 -17.38 -7.55 -14.84
N SER A 122 -17.38 -6.29 -14.46
CA SER A 122 -16.28 -5.36 -14.69
C SER A 122 -15.69 -4.90 -13.36
N ARG A 123 -14.36 -4.77 -13.32
CA ARG A 123 -13.62 -4.27 -12.17
C ARG A 123 -12.58 -3.26 -12.64
N ILE A 124 -12.56 -2.11 -12.01
CA ILE A 124 -11.54 -1.09 -12.19
C ILE A 124 -10.99 -0.79 -10.81
N ALA A 125 -9.68 -0.84 -10.66
CA ALA A 125 -9.00 -0.52 -9.43
C ALA A 125 -7.77 0.33 -9.72
N GLY A 126 -7.49 1.30 -8.86
CA GLY A 126 -6.33 2.16 -8.96
C GLY A 126 -6.02 2.82 -7.63
N GLY A 127 -4.78 3.23 -7.48
CA GLY A 127 -4.35 3.91 -6.28
C GLY A 127 -3.07 4.69 -6.48
N VAL A 128 -2.82 5.59 -5.57
CA VAL A 128 -1.61 6.40 -5.52
C VAL A 128 -1.12 6.47 -4.07
N ILE A 129 0.19 6.43 -3.91
CA ILE A 129 0.85 6.67 -2.64
C ILE A 129 1.87 7.80 -2.81
N TRP A 130 1.80 8.76 -1.91
CA TRP A 130 2.63 9.94 -1.92
C TRP A 130 3.40 10.04 -0.63
N SER A 131 4.71 9.77 -0.70
CA SER A 131 5.64 9.90 0.44
C SER A 131 6.24 11.30 0.47
N TYR A 132 6.35 11.86 1.67
CA TYR A 132 6.89 13.20 1.89
C TYR A 132 7.43 13.33 3.31
N GLY A 133 8.11 14.46 3.59
CA GLY A 133 8.60 14.79 4.92
C GLY A 133 9.61 13.78 5.42
N ASN A 134 9.26 13.03 6.43
CA ASN A 134 10.18 12.07 7.09
C ASN A 134 10.47 10.79 6.26
N ALA A 135 9.81 10.61 5.12
CA ALA A 135 9.98 9.43 4.28
C ALA A 135 10.19 9.83 2.81
N THR A 136 11.31 9.46 2.23
CA THR A 136 11.61 9.67 0.80
C THR A 136 10.98 8.61 -0.09
N THR A 137 10.64 7.44 0.49
CA THR A 137 10.09 6.29 -0.25
C THR A 137 8.96 5.67 0.56
N ALA A 138 7.92 5.23 -0.14
CA ALA A 138 6.80 4.51 0.49
C ALA A 138 7.29 3.18 1.09
N PRO A 139 6.80 2.80 2.29
CA PRO A 139 7.08 1.50 2.88
C PRO A 139 6.76 0.38 1.92
N TYR A 140 7.61 -0.62 1.84
CA TYR A 140 7.42 -1.77 0.95
C TYR A 140 6.08 -2.48 1.16
N THR A 141 5.64 -2.59 2.41
CA THR A 141 4.35 -3.20 2.77
C THR A 141 3.13 -2.40 2.30
N GLU A 142 3.30 -1.11 2.06
CA GLU A 142 2.22 -0.21 1.63
C GLU A 142 2.21 0.06 0.13
N GLN A 143 3.27 -0.34 -0.60
CA GLN A 143 3.33 -0.18 -2.05
C GLN A 143 2.28 -1.03 -2.75
N PHE A 144 1.75 -0.50 -3.86
CA PHE A 144 0.92 -1.28 -4.77
C PHE A 144 1.79 -2.28 -5.55
N TYR A 145 1.21 -3.41 -5.91
CA TYR A 145 1.87 -4.41 -6.72
C TYR A 145 0.87 -5.17 -7.60
N ILE A 146 1.38 -5.74 -8.69
CA ILE A 146 0.64 -6.60 -9.60
C ILE A 146 1.12 -8.04 -9.40
N GLY A 147 0.22 -9.00 -9.63
CA GLY A 147 0.44 -10.43 -9.41
C GLY A 147 -0.20 -10.93 -8.13
N GLY A 148 -0.24 -12.25 -7.99
CA GLY A 148 -0.88 -12.94 -6.88
C GLY A 148 -2.36 -13.24 -7.08
N ALA A 149 -2.95 -13.94 -6.11
CA ALA A 149 -4.28 -14.54 -6.20
C ALA A 149 -5.43 -13.55 -6.46
N ASN A 150 -5.29 -12.31 -6.00
CA ASN A 150 -6.32 -11.27 -6.12
C ASN A 150 -6.10 -10.29 -7.29
N SER A 151 -5.04 -10.50 -8.07
CA SER A 151 -4.70 -9.67 -9.23
C SER A 151 -4.52 -10.58 -10.46
N VAL A 152 -3.30 -10.79 -10.93
CA VAL A 152 -3.00 -11.68 -12.07
C VAL A 152 -2.52 -13.01 -11.53
N ARG A 153 -3.38 -14.01 -11.48
CA ARG A 153 -3.14 -15.29 -10.78
C ARG A 153 -1.99 -16.13 -11.35
N ALA A 154 -1.66 -15.94 -12.63
CA ALA A 154 -0.58 -16.67 -13.28
C ALA A 154 0.83 -16.24 -12.81
N PHE A 155 0.92 -15.14 -12.09
CA PHE A 155 2.18 -14.55 -11.66
C PHE A 155 2.24 -14.42 -10.14
N SER A 156 3.43 -14.62 -9.59
CA SER A 156 3.70 -14.32 -8.18
C SER A 156 3.53 -12.82 -7.93
N ALA A 157 3.23 -12.45 -6.68
CA ALA A 157 3.16 -11.05 -6.28
C ALA A 157 4.50 -10.35 -6.58
N ARG A 158 4.45 -9.19 -7.25
CA ARG A 158 5.63 -8.38 -7.62
C ARG A 158 6.59 -9.03 -8.62
N SER A 159 6.19 -10.10 -9.31
CA SER A 159 7.04 -10.77 -10.31
C SER A 159 6.80 -10.26 -11.74
N ILE A 160 5.81 -9.39 -11.94
CA ILE A 160 5.50 -8.81 -13.25
C ILE A 160 6.32 -7.54 -13.43
N GLY A 161 7.18 -7.52 -14.45
CA GLY A 161 7.93 -6.36 -14.89
C GLY A 161 7.60 -5.98 -16.34
N PRO A 162 8.28 -5.00 -16.92
CA PRO A 162 8.19 -4.69 -18.34
C PRO A 162 8.50 -5.92 -19.19
N GLY A 163 7.78 -6.08 -20.33
CA GLY A 163 7.98 -7.23 -21.22
C GLY A 163 9.44 -7.37 -21.64
N GLY A 164 9.98 -8.62 -21.61
CA GLY A 164 11.39 -8.91 -21.85
C GLY A 164 12.35 -8.55 -20.72
N TYR A 165 11.83 -8.15 -19.57
CA TYR A 165 12.64 -7.82 -18.41
C TYR A 165 13.19 -9.11 -17.72
N PRO A 166 14.50 -9.28 -17.64
CA PRO A 166 15.10 -10.38 -16.86
C PRO A 166 15.04 -10.00 -15.37
N PRO A 167 14.36 -10.77 -14.52
CA PRO A 167 14.16 -10.41 -13.11
C PRO A 167 15.44 -10.35 -12.28
N GLU A 168 16.55 -10.84 -12.82
CA GLU A 168 17.81 -10.97 -12.09
C GLU A 168 18.82 -9.85 -12.37
N THR A 169 18.71 -9.11 -13.46
CA THR A 169 19.79 -8.22 -13.93
C THR A 169 19.56 -6.73 -13.70
N ASP A 170 18.33 -6.25 -13.59
CA ASP A 170 18.07 -4.83 -13.35
C ASP A 170 17.07 -4.59 -12.22
N ARG A 171 17.60 -4.57 -11.01
CA ARG A 171 16.86 -4.39 -9.75
C ARG A 171 16.29 -2.99 -9.57
N LYS A 172 16.59 -2.05 -10.47
CA LYS A 172 16.14 -0.66 -10.41
C LYS A 172 14.65 -0.51 -10.69
N TYR A 173 14.07 -1.43 -11.46
CA TYR A 173 12.67 -1.39 -11.88
C TYR A 173 11.71 -2.25 -11.02
N THR A 174 12.19 -2.88 -9.97
CA THR A 174 11.35 -3.67 -9.04
C THR A 174 10.28 -2.82 -8.34
N TYR A 175 10.33 -1.49 -8.50
CA TYR A 175 9.45 -0.52 -7.85
C TYR A 175 8.52 0.22 -8.83
N ILE A 176 8.50 -0.14 -10.10
CA ILE A 176 7.51 0.40 -11.03
C ILE A 176 6.20 -0.35 -10.80
N ASN A 177 5.34 0.28 -10.04
CA ASN A 177 3.96 -0.14 -9.83
C ASN A 177 3.04 0.85 -10.51
#